data_1662168d750c98fb61a3d3cd7d6903c4
#
_entry.id   1662168d750c98fb61a3d3cd7d6903c4
#
_cell.length_a   1.000
_cell.length_b   1.000
_cell.length_c   1.000
_cell.angle_alpha   90.00
_cell.angle_beta   90.00
_cell.angle_gamma   90.00
#
_symmetry.space_group_name_H-M   'P 1'
#
loop_
_entity.id
_entity.type
_entity.pdbx_description
1 polymer ?
#
loop_
_entity_poly.entity_id
_entity_poly.type
_entity_poly.pdbx_seq_one_letter_code
_entity_poly.pdbx_strand_id
1 'polypeptide(L)'
;MKQNLLIIPAGPNALFQQWSDYSNLNFDTAIINWKGAPLANTEGATYIENIPGQKWKIVAEFTLRHDISQYERIWVLDDDCLTTPEGIAATFDLCKEYNLDLAQPALTPDSSRTHPSTFLIAGAKLHYTNTVEIMCPIFSQRAWPECSAHFGTMPAGIGYGMEGYWSDILESISSTTKFGGRVAVIDVYPVKHTKIVTGPAEYHAMGIDPNDDGRYFQQLGFGWSFNTIEVIM
;
A
#
# COMPACT_ATOMS: atom_id res chain seq x y z
N MET A 1 12.24 -0.03 19.16
CA MET A 1 11.47 0.43 18.00
C MET A 1 11.71 -0.56 16.86
N LYS A 2 10.69 -1.02 16.20
CA LYS A 2 10.81 -1.99 15.11
C LYS A 2 11.23 -1.28 13.83
N GLN A 3 11.74 -2.03 12.84
CA GLN A 3 12.30 -1.43 11.63
C GLN A 3 11.24 -1.10 10.56
N ASN A 4 10.04 -1.66 10.68
CA ASN A 4 8.99 -1.52 9.69
C ASN A 4 7.72 -0.93 10.31
N LEU A 5 6.93 -0.22 9.51
CA LEU A 5 5.65 0.34 9.89
C LEU A 5 4.55 -0.18 8.97
N LEU A 6 3.51 -0.76 9.56
CA LEU A 6 2.27 -1.09 8.89
C LEU A 6 1.22 -0.02 9.20
N ILE A 7 0.68 0.65 8.20
CA ILE A 7 -0.40 1.64 8.35
C ILE A 7 -1.69 1.03 7.80
N ILE A 8 -2.73 0.98 8.62
CA ILE A 8 -4.04 0.44 8.26
C ILE A 8 -5.09 1.56 8.41
N PRO A 9 -5.53 2.18 7.31
CA PRO A 9 -6.76 2.97 7.29
C PRO A 9 -7.96 2.05 7.57
N ALA A 10 -8.50 2.07 8.78
CA ALA A 10 -9.42 1.06 9.28
C ALA A 10 -10.85 1.57 9.48
N GLY A 11 -11.80 0.86 8.90
CA GLY A 11 -13.22 0.99 9.19
C GLY A 11 -13.72 -0.10 10.16
N PRO A 12 -15.01 -0.09 10.51
CA PRO A 12 -15.57 -1.00 11.51
C PRO A 12 -15.50 -2.49 11.13
N ASN A 13 -15.33 -2.80 9.84
CA ASN A 13 -15.21 -4.18 9.34
C ASN A 13 -13.77 -4.57 8.96
N ALA A 14 -12.77 -3.83 9.44
CA ALA A 14 -11.37 -4.06 9.14
C ALA A 14 -10.92 -5.48 9.54
N LEU A 15 -10.27 -6.17 8.61
CA LEU A 15 -9.92 -7.60 8.77
C LEU A 15 -8.81 -7.85 9.79
N PHE A 16 -7.96 -6.85 10.08
CA PHE A 16 -6.95 -6.96 11.13
C PHE A 16 -7.55 -7.31 12.51
N GLN A 17 -8.82 -6.99 12.75
CA GLN A 17 -9.51 -7.32 13.99
C GLN A 17 -9.61 -8.83 14.23
N GLN A 18 -9.34 -9.67 13.21
CA GLN A 18 -9.32 -11.12 13.30
C GLN A 18 -7.93 -11.70 13.57
N TRP A 19 -6.88 -10.85 13.61
CA TRP A 19 -5.51 -11.32 13.81
C TRP A 19 -5.29 -11.84 15.24
N SER A 20 -4.37 -12.79 15.37
CA SER A 20 -3.77 -13.14 16.65
C SER A 20 -2.85 -12.02 17.14
N ASP A 21 -2.20 -12.21 18.30
CA ASP A 21 -1.23 -11.24 18.82
C ASP A 21 -0.12 -10.96 17.79
N TYR A 22 0.00 -9.69 17.40
CA TYR A 22 0.99 -9.20 16.46
C TYR A 22 2.03 -8.25 17.10
N SER A 23 2.00 -8.11 18.42
CA SER A 23 2.86 -7.20 19.19
C SER A 23 4.36 -7.54 19.10
N ASN A 24 4.70 -8.82 18.93
CA ASN A 24 6.06 -9.34 18.96
C ASN A 24 6.73 -9.52 17.58
N LEU A 25 6.11 -9.05 16.50
CA LEU A 25 6.65 -9.16 15.14
C LEU A 25 7.63 -8.02 14.79
N ASN A 26 8.23 -8.05 13.60
CA ASN A 26 9.26 -7.11 13.16
C ASN A 26 8.73 -5.75 12.67
N PHE A 27 7.45 -5.43 12.90
CA PHE A 27 6.82 -4.16 12.49
C PHE A 27 6.02 -3.53 13.62
N ASP A 28 5.97 -2.21 13.64
CA ASP A 28 5.02 -1.41 14.39
C ASP A 28 3.75 -1.23 13.57
N THR A 29 2.60 -1.06 14.24
CA THR A 29 1.31 -0.91 13.57
C THR A 29 0.67 0.44 13.90
N ALA A 30 0.22 1.16 12.87
CA ALA A 30 -0.60 2.35 12.99
C ALA A 30 -2.02 2.04 12.47
N ILE A 31 -3.01 2.15 13.33
CA ILE A 31 -4.42 1.99 12.99
C ILE A 31 -5.03 3.39 12.90
N ILE A 32 -5.47 3.78 11.69
CA ILE A 32 -6.13 5.05 11.45
C ILE A 32 -7.62 4.80 11.28
N ASN A 33 -8.37 5.01 12.34
CA ASN A 33 -9.82 4.81 12.36
C ASN A 33 -10.52 5.98 11.64
N TRP A 34 -10.98 5.75 10.42
CA TRP A 34 -11.56 6.80 9.59
C TRP A 34 -13.05 7.07 9.85
N LYS A 35 -13.76 6.18 10.58
CA LYS A 35 -15.17 6.35 10.98
C LYS A 35 -15.37 6.72 12.44
N GLY A 36 -14.34 6.57 13.29
CA GLY A 36 -14.45 6.79 14.72
C GLY A 36 -15.30 5.73 15.47
N ALA A 37 -15.76 4.67 14.77
CA ALA A 37 -16.46 3.56 15.43
C ALA A 37 -15.44 2.71 16.24
N PRO A 38 -15.85 2.11 17.38
CA PRO A 38 -14.95 1.23 18.13
C PRO A 38 -14.38 0.10 17.26
N LEU A 39 -13.08 -0.14 17.38
CA LEU A 39 -12.37 -1.24 16.72
C LEU A 39 -11.89 -2.23 17.78
N ALA A 40 -11.95 -3.52 17.47
CA ALA A 40 -11.42 -4.58 18.33
C ALA A 40 -9.93 -4.85 17.98
N ASN A 41 -9.24 -5.58 18.89
CA ASN A 41 -7.87 -6.06 18.68
C ASN A 41 -6.85 -4.96 18.35
N THR A 42 -6.96 -3.83 19.06
CA THR A 42 -6.06 -2.67 18.86
C THR A 42 -4.90 -2.67 19.87
N GLU A 43 -4.87 -3.56 20.83
CA GLU A 43 -3.92 -3.58 21.96
C GLU A 43 -2.47 -3.79 21.50
N GLY A 44 -2.28 -4.43 20.34
CA GLY A 44 -0.95 -4.63 19.74
C GLY A 44 -0.45 -3.45 18.89
N ALA A 45 -1.29 -2.43 18.65
CA ALA A 45 -0.92 -1.29 17.81
C ALA A 45 -0.02 -0.30 18.56
N THR A 46 0.97 0.24 17.83
CA THR A 46 1.86 1.30 18.33
C THR A 46 1.18 2.67 18.27
N TYR A 47 0.37 2.88 17.23
CA TYR A 47 -0.38 4.12 17.03
C TYR A 47 -1.85 3.81 16.79
N ILE A 48 -2.73 4.56 17.44
CA ILE A 48 -4.18 4.51 17.23
C ILE A 48 -4.66 5.95 17.07
N GLU A 49 -5.15 6.29 15.87
CA GLU A 49 -5.61 7.63 15.54
C GLU A 49 -7.04 7.60 15.02
N ASN A 50 -7.81 8.64 15.35
CA ASN A 50 -9.11 8.90 14.75
C ASN A 50 -8.98 10.07 13.78
N ILE A 51 -8.87 9.78 12.49
CA ILE A 51 -8.73 10.77 11.42
C ILE A 51 -9.79 10.48 10.37
N PRO A 52 -10.88 11.26 10.31
CA PRO A 52 -11.91 11.07 9.31
C PRO A 52 -11.43 11.52 7.94
N GLY A 53 -11.76 10.77 6.89
CA GLY A 53 -11.39 11.14 5.52
C GLY A 53 -11.13 9.96 4.61
N GLN A 54 -10.62 10.25 3.42
CA GLN A 54 -10.23 9.26 2.43
C GLN A 54 -8.81 8.75 2.69
N LYS A 55 -8.56 7.50 2.30
CA LYS A 55 -7.34 6.73 2.60
C LYS A 55 -6.05 7.55 2.56
N TRP A 56 -5.73 8.16 1.41
CA TRP A 56 -4.42 8.79 1.24
C TRP A 56 -4.30 10.11 1.97
N LYS A 57 -5.41 10.85 2.13
CA LYS A 57 -5.44 12.09 2.94
C LYS A 57 -5.21 11.81 4.42
N ILE A 58 -5.85 10.75 4.96
CA ILE A 58 -5.64 10.39 6.38
C ILE A 58 -4.25 9.80 6.63
N VAL A 59 -3.67 9.08 5.65
CA VAL A 59 -2.27 8.64 5.73
C VAL A 59 -1.32 9.83 5.73
N ALA A 60 -1.53 10.82 4.85
CA ALA A 60 -0.74 12.05 4.85
C ALA A 60 -0.83 12.78 6.20
N GLU A 61 -2.04 12.93 6.74
CA GLU A 61 -2.25 13.61 8.02
C GLU A 61 -1.58 12.87 9.18
N PHE A 62 -1.65 11.54 9.19
CA PHE A 62 -0.95 10.71 10.16
C PHE A 62 0.56 10.96 10.13
N THR A 63 1.16 11.00 8.95
CA THR A 63 2.61 11.20 8.80
C THR A 63 3.07 12.64 9.09
N LEU A 64 2.16 13.61 9.09
CA LEU A 64 2.43 14.96 9.59
C LEU A 64 2.44 15.03 11.13
N ARG A 65 1.69 14.14 11.79
CA ARG A 65 1.60 14.09 13.26
C ARG A 65 2.68 13.23 13.90
N HIS A 66 3.21 12.26 13.17
CA HIS A 66 4.17 11.27 13.67
C HIS A 66 5.41 11.23 12.78
N ASP A 67 6.59 11.34 13.40
CA ASP A 67 7.84 11.11 12.69
C ASP A 67 7.99 9.62 12.37
N ILE A 68 7.94 9.28 11.08
CA ILE A 68 8.10 7.92 10.57
C ILE A 68 9.45 7.70 9.89
N SER A 69 10.37 8.66 9.98
CA SER A 69 11.69 8.59 9.33
C SER A 69 12.59 7.47 9.86
N GLN A 70 12.31 6.96 11.06
CA GLN A 70 13.03 5.83 11.67
C GLN A 70 12.70 4.46 11.07
N TYR A 71 11.62 4.34 10.29
CA TYR A 71 11.23 3.07 9.70
C TYR A 71 11.92 2.85 8.35
N GLU A 72 12.47 1.65 8.15
CA GLU A 72 13.11 1.28 6.87
C GLU A 72 12.07 1.03 5.77
N ARG A 73 10.87 0.58 6.17
CA ARG A 73 9.76 0.24 5.26
C ARG A 73 8.43 0.68 5.83
N ILE A 74 7.58 1.17 4.95
CA ILE A 74 6.21 1.60 5.27
C ILE A 74 5.24 0.85 4.37
N TRP A 75 4.33 0.10 4.95
CA TRP A 75 3.27 -0.60 4.23
C TRP A 75 1.93 0.08 4.49
N VAL A 76 1.23 0.54 3.47
CA VAL A 76 -0.15 1.03 3.58
C VAL A 76 -1.08 -0.06 3.08
N LEU A 77 -1.83 -0.68 4.00
CA LEU A 77 -2.67 -1.85 3.74
C LEU A 77 -4.15 -1.49 3.87
N ASP A 78 -4.96 -1.77 2.84
CA ASP A 78 -6.41 -1.63 2.92
C ASP A 78 -7.00 -2.62 3.94
N ASP A 79 -8.04 -2.18 4.62
CA ASP A 79 -8.66 -2.90 5.73
C ASP A 79 -9.48 -4.13 5.31
N ASP A 80 -9.65 -4.34 4.02
CA ASP A 80 -10.31 -5.49 3.38
C ASP A 80 -9.34 -6.45 2.68
N CYS A 81 -8.04 -6.28 2.89
CA CYS A 81 -7.01 -7.22 2.47
C CYS A 81 -6.80 -8.30 3.54
N LEU A 82 -7.22 -9.53 3.24
CA LEU A 82 -7.02 -10.68 4.14
C LEU A 82 -5.59 -11.19 4.05
N THR A 83 -4.89 -11.14 5.17
CA THR A 83 -3.52 -11.61 5.36
C THR A 83 -3.29 -12.00 6.82
N THR A 84 -2.10 -12.49 7.17
CA THR A 84 -1.72 -12.81 8.55
C THR A 84 -0.56 -11.93 9.01
N PRO A 85 -0.44 -11.68 10.33
CA PRO A 85 0.70 -10.93 10.87
C PRO A 85 2.06 -11.52 10.49
N GLU A 86 2.18 -12.86 10.48
CA GLU A 86 3.40 -13.56 10.09
C GLU A 86 3.72 -13.39 8.60
N GLY A 87 2.69 -13.39 7.74
CA GLY A 87 2.82 -13.11 6.30
C GLY A 87 3.30 -11.69 6.05
N ILE A 88 2.79 -10.72 6.84
CA ILE A 88 3.25 -9.32 6.77
C ILE A 88 4.72 -9.23 7.17
N ALA A 89 5.12 -9.83 8.29
CA ALA A 89 6.50 -9.82 8.77
C ALA A 89 7.47 -10.40 7.74
N ALA A 90 7.13 -11.56 7.17
CA ALA A 90 7.94 -12.21 6.15
C ALA A 90 8.00 -11.42 4.84
N THR A 91 6.92 -10.73 4.47
CA THR A 91 6.89 -9.82 3.31
C THR A 91 7.84 -8.64 3.48
N PHE A 92 7.91 -8.03 4.68
CA PHE A 92 8.89 -7.00 4.98
C PHE A 92 10.34 -7.52 4.85
N ASP A 93 10.61 -8.74 5.33
CA ASP A 93 11.93 -9.36 5.23
C ASP A 93 12.33 -9.57 3.76
N LEU A 94 11.42 -10.03 2.90
CA LEU A 94 11.66 -10.15 1.45
C LEU A 94 11.90 -8.78 0.80
N CYS A 95 11.14 -7.76 1.15
CA CYS A 95 11.41 -6.40 0.66
C CYS A 95 12.83 -5.92 0.99
N LYS A 96 13.34 -6.30 2.17
CA LYS A 96 14.71 -6.00 2.59
C LYS A 96 15.73 -6.87 1.83
N GLU A 97 15.52 -8.17 1.73
CA GLU A 97 16.40 -9.11 1.02
C GLU A 97 16.63 -8.68 -0.43
N TYR A 98 15.58 -8.31 -1.13
CA TYR A 98 15.63 -7.91 -2.54
C TYR A 98 15.85 -6.40 -2.76
N ASN A 99 16.02 -5.63 -1.67
CA ASN A 99 16.22 -4.17 -1.70
C ASN A 99 15.17 -3.45 -2.57
N LEU A 100 13.89 -3.77 -2.32
CA LEU A 100 12.78 -3.20 -3.09
C LEU A 100 12.48 -1.77 -2.63
N ASP A 101 12.18 -0.88 -3.57
CA ASP A 101 11.75 0.49 -3.30
C ASP A 101 10.25 0.61 -3.20
N LEU A 102 9.55 -0.13 -4.03
CA LEU A 102 8.10 -0.25 -4.02
C LEU A 102 7.74 -1.72 -4.21
N ALA A 103 6.82 -2.24 -3.41
CA ALA A 103 6.36 -3.61 -3.53
C ALA A 103 4.89 -3.74 -3.15
N GLN A 104 4.30 -4.87 -3.48
CA GLN A 104 3.06 -5.37 -2.90
C GLN A 104 3.11 -6.89 -2.80
N PRO A 105 2.33 -7.53 -1.92
CA PRO A 105 2.06 -8.96 -2.04
C PRO A 105 1.22 -9.25 -3.29
N ALA A 106 1.41 -10.41 -3.90
CA ALA A 106 0.57 -10.89 -4.98
C ALA A 106 -0.89 -11.07 -4.51
N LEU A 107 -1.82 -10.90 -5.41
CA LEU A 107 -3.23 -11.17 -5.14
C LEU A 107 -3.55 -12.63 -5.39
N THR A 108 -4.29 -13.27 -4.46
CA THR A 108 -4.77 -14.65 -4.66
C THR A 108 -5.70 -14.75 -5.87
N PRO A 109 -5.81 -15.94 -6.51
CA PRO A 109 -6.66 -16.12 -7.70
C PRO A 109 -8.13 -15.76 -7.50
N ASP A 110 -8.62 -15.85 -6.26
CA ASP A 110 -10.00 -15.54 -5.87
C ASP A 110 -10.18 -14.12 -5.29
N SER A 111 -9.15 -13.27 -5.40
CA SER A 111 -9.24 -11.85 -5.08
C SER A 111 -10.09 -11.08 -6.08
N SER A 112 -10.78 -10.05 -5.61
CA SER A 112 -11.24 -8.97 -6.48
C SER A 112 -10.01 -8.14 -6.92
N ARG A 113 -9.83 -7.93 -8.22
CA ARG A 113 -8.58 -7.43 -8.81
C ARG A 113 -8.82 -6.75 -10.15
N THR A 114 -7.91 -5.87 -10.53
CA THR A 114 -7.99 -5.10 -11.78
C THR A 114 -6.81 -5.34 -12.72
N HIS A 115 -5.58 -5.50 -12.18
CA HIS A 115 -4.36 -5.53 -12.99
C HIS A 115 -3.71 -6.92 -12.99
N PRO A 116 -3.54 -7.55 -14.19
CA PRO A 116 -2.95 -8.89 -14.30
C PRO A 116 -1.53 -9.01 -13.73
N SER A 117 -0.73 -7.94 -13.79
CA SER A 117 0.63 -7.92 -13.26
C SER A 117 0.73 -8.02 -11.73
N THR A 118 -0.40 -7.95 -11.02
CA THR A 118 -0.43 -8.12 -9.55
C THR A 118 -0.87 -9.51 -9.12
N PHE A 119 -1.14 -10.41 -10.08
CA PHE A 119 -1.62 -11.75 -9.77
C PHE A 119 -0.48 -12.67 -9.36
N LEU A 120 -0.79 -13.59 -8.46
CA LEU A 120 0.12 -14.64 -8.02
C LEU A 120 0.66 -15.45 -9.21
N ILE A 121 1.98 -15.53 -9.32
CA ILE A 121 2.69 -16.44 -10.20
C ILE A 121 3.11 -17.67 -9.39
N ALA A 122 2.46 -18.80 -9.63
CA ALA A 122 2.67 -20.02 -8.86
C ALA A 122 4.15 -20.49 -8.94
N GLY A 123 4.76 -20.72 -7.78
CA GLY A 123 6.15 -21.16 -7.67
C GLY A 123 7.19 -20.04 -7.69
N ALA A 124 6.82 -18.82 -8.06
CA ALA A 124 7.74 -17.68 -7.98
C ALA A 124 7.92 -17.20 -6.53
N LYS A 125 9.05 -16.60 -6.22
CA LYS A 125 9.26 -15.84 -4.98
C LYS A 125 8.69 -14.42 -5.10
N LEU A 126 9.01 -13.78 -6.19
CA LEU A 126 8.52 -12.47 -6.59
C LEU A 126 8.66 -12.29 -8.10
N HIS A 127 7.99 -11.30 -8.65
CA HIS A 127 8.24 -10.85 -10.01
C HIS A 127 8.38 -9.33 -10.04
N TYR A 128 9.35 -8.86 -10.82
CA TYR A 128 9.55 -7.43 -11.04
C TYR A 128 8.48 -6.88 -11.98
N THR A 129 8.01 -5.69 -11.64
CA THR A 129 7.01 -4.95 -12.40
C THR A 129 7.40 -3.48 -12.43
N ASN A 130 6.71 -2.67 -13.21
CA ASN A 130 6.95 -1.23 -13.24
C ASN A 130 6.16 -0.47 -12.17
N THR A 131 5.10 -1.05 -11.63
CA THR A 131 4.26 -0.42 -10.59
C THR A 131 3.49 -1.45 -9.78
N VAL A 132 2.80 -0.99 -8.74
CA VAL A 132 1.91 -1.78 -7.86
C VAL A 132 0.58 -1.06 -7.70
N GLU A 133 -0.45 -1.77 -7.24
CA GLU A 133 -1.77 -1.20 -6.96
C GLU A 133 -1.82 -0.43 -5.64
N ILE A 134 -2.73 0.52 -5.57
CA ILE A 134 -2.93 1.39 -4.39
C ILE A 134 -3.45 0.66 -3.14
N MET A 135 -3.92 -0.58 -3.25
CA MET A 135 -4.58 -1.28 -2.12
C MET A 135 -3.63 -1.76 -1.04
N CYS A 136 -2.39 -2.13 -1.39
CA CYS A 136 -1.44 -2.70 -0.42
C CYS A 136 0.04 -2.39 -0.71
N PRO A 137 0.42 -1.15 -1.10
CA PRO A 137 1.79 -0.81 -1.45
C PRO A 137 2.70 -0.76 -0.23
N ILE A 138 3.94 -1.21 -0.45
CA ILE A 138 5.04 -1.20 0.52
C ILE A 138 6.15 -0.33 -0.04
N PHE A 139 6.53 0.71 0.69
CA PHE A 139 7.56 1.66 0.28
C PHE A 139 8.84 1.46 1.09
N SER A 140 10.00 1.61 0.47
CA SER A 140 11.24 1.86 1.20
C SER A 140 11.21 3.28 1.77
N GLN A 141 11.95 3.52 2.87
CA GLN A 141 12.12 4.88 3.42
C GLN A 141 12.73 5.84 2.38
N ARG A 142 13.54 5.32 1.44
CA ARG A 142 14.12 6.12 0.37
C ARG A 142 13.06 6.58 -0.66
N ALA A 143 12.12 5.71 -1.00
CA ALA A 143 11.06 6.01 -1.97
C ALA A 143 9.90 6.79 -1.35
N TRP A 144 9.70 6.68 -0.04
CA TRP A 144 8.55 7.26 0.64
C TRP A 144 8.34 8.76 0.39
N PRO A 145 9.36 9.65 0.54
CA PRO A 145 9.15 11.09 0.39
C PRO A 145 8.59 11.46 -0.99
N GLU A 146 9.13 10.84 -2.04
CA GLU A 146 8.72 11.11 -3.42
C GLU A 146 7.35 10.47 -3.71
N CYS A 147 7.15 9.20 -3.34
CA CYS A 147 5.89 8.50 -3.61
C CYS A 147 4.71 9.09 -2.84
N SER A 148 4.93 9.63 -1.64
CA SER A 148 3.87 10.21 -0.80
C SER A 148 3.60 11.70 -1.05
N ALA A 149 4.35 12.36 -1.92
CA ALA A 149 4.31 13.81 -2.12
C ALA A 149 2.91 14.37 -2.44
N HIS A 150 2.04 13.55 -3.05
CA HIS A 150 0.69 13.95 -3.45
C HIS A 150 -0.44 13.43 -2.55
N PHE A 151 -0.15 12.64 -1.50
CA PHE A 151 -1.20 12.01 -0.67
C PHE A 151 -2.18 13.00 -0.07
N GLY A 152 -1.69 14.14 0.42
CA GLY A 152 -2.53 15.19 1.02
C GLY A 152 -3.21 16.12 0.02
N THR A 153 -2.74 16.17 -1.24
CA THR A 153 -3.17 17.17 -2.24
C THR A 153 -4.09 16.62 -3.33
N MET A 154 -4.18 15.30 -3.48
CA MET A 154 -5.10 14.67 -4.42
C MET A 154 -6.56 15.11 -4.15
N PRO A 155 -7.33 15.47 -5.17
CA PRO A 155 -8.69 16.00 -4.99
C PRO A 155 -9.63 15.04 -4.25
N ALA A 156 -9.74 13.80 -4.72
CA ALA A 156 -10.58 12.77 -4.10
C ALA A 156 -9.90 12.08 -2.90
N GLY A 157 -8.58 11.85 -2.96
CA GLY A 157 -7.81 11.12 -1.93
C GLY A 157 -8.02 9.61 -1.97
N ILE A 158 -8.51 9.09 -3.10
CA ILE A 158 -8.71 7.66 -3.37
C ILE A 158 -7.45 7.04 -3.95
N GLY A 159 -6.72 7.77 -4.82
CA GLY A 159 -5.44 7.40 -5.37
C GLY A 159 -5.46 6.92 -6.82
N TYR A 160 -6.57 7.02 -7.54
CA TYR A 160 -6.62 6.65 -8.96
C TYR A 160 -5.57 7.42 -9.76
N GLY A 161 -4.73 6.70 -10.53
CA GLY A 161 -3.63 7.28 -11.31
C GLY A 161 -2.31 7.41 -10.57
N MET A 162 -2.29 7.16 -9.28
CA MET A 162 -1.08 7.25 -8.47
C MET A 162 -0.07 6.17 -8.83
N GLU A 163 -0.53 5.03 -9.31
CA GLU A 163 0.31 3.93 -9.78
C GLU A 163 1.21 4.37 -10.95
N GLY A 164 0.68 5.14 -11.88
CA GLY A 164 1.46 5.72 -12.98
C GLY A 164 2.49 6.73 -12.47
N TYR A 165 2.09 7.59 -11.54
CA TYR A 165 3.00 8.53 -10.87
C TYR A 165 4.17 7.80 -10.19
N TRP A 166 3.90 6.74 -9.41
CA TRP A 166 4.96 5.97 -8.75
C TRP A 166 5.92 5.32 -9.75
N SER A 167 5.40 4.77 -10.86
CA SER A 167 6.22 4.19 -11.92
C SER A 167 7.23 5.20 -12.45
N ASP A 168 6.78 6.37 -12.84
CA ASP A 168 7.62 7.40 -13.47
C ASP A 168 8.65 8.00 -12.49
N ILE A 169 8.24 8.25 -11.24
CA ILE A 169 9.13 8.78 -10.20
C ILE A 169 10.23 7.77 -9.85
N LEU A 170 9.89 6.49 -9.71
CA LEU A 170 10.88 5.47 -9.38
C LEU A 170 11.86 5.20 -10.52
N GLU A 171 11.41 5.28 -11.77
CA GLU A 171 12.29 5.23 -12.92
C GLU A 171 13.26 6.43 -12.93
N SER A 172 12.77 7.63 -12.64
CA SER A 172 13.59 8.84 -12.51
C SER A 172 14.64 8.72 -11.39
N ILE A 173 14.25 8.26 -10.20
CA ILE A 173 15.17 8.02 -9.09
C ILE A 173 16.22 6.98 -9.46
N SER A 174 15.82 5.89 -10.12
CA SER A 174 16.70 4.83 -10.60
C SER A 174 17.79 5.34 -11.53
N SER A 175 17.43 6.19 -12.48
CA SER A 175 18.37 6.76 -13.46
C SER A 175 19.42 7.67 -12.84
N THR A 176 19.10 8.33 -11.73
CA THR A 176 19.99 9.29 -11.04
C THR A 176 20.88 8.65 -9.99
N THR A 177 20.48 7.52 -9.38
CA THR A 177 21.15 6.97 -8.19
C THR A 177 21.96 5.70 -8.46
N LYS A 178 21.97 5.14 -9.67
CA LYS A 178 22.51 3.81 -10.03
C LYS A 178 21.90 2.63 -9.23
N PHE A 179 20.89 2.88 -8.42
CA PHE A 179 20.07 1.88 -7.77
C PHE A 179 18.79 1.79 -8.59
N GLY A 180 18.66 0.77 -9.41
CA GLY A 180 17.40 0.56 -10.14
C GLY A 180 16.24 0.59 -9.15
N GLY A 181 15.29 1.50 -9.31
CA GLY A 181 14.04 1.54 -8.54
C GLY A 181 13.39 0.17 -8.69
N ARG A 182 13.63 -0.72 -7.71
CA ARG A 182 13.14 -2.09 -7.78
C ARG A 182 11.69 -2.12 -7.32
N VAL A 183 10.84 -2.34 -8.27
CA VAL A 183 9.41 -2.51 -8.04
C VAL A 183 9.06 -3.98 -8.25
N ALA A 184 8.37 -4.60 -7.29
CA ALA A 184 8.05 -6.02 -7.38
C ALA A 184 6.70 -6.38 -6.73
N VAL A 185 6.12 -7.47 -7.22
CA VAL A 185 5.02 -8.19 -6.58
C VAL A 185 5.59 -9.45 -5.92
N ILE A 186 5.30 -9.65 -4.63
CA ILE A 186 5.84 -10.75 -3.81
C ILE A 186 4.86 -11.91 -3.83
N ASP A 187 5.27 -13.03 -4.43
CA ASP A 187 4.39 -14.17 -4.69
C ASP A 187 4.28 -15.15 -3.52
N VAL A 188 5.25 -15.18 -2.61
CA VAL A 188 5.33 -16.20 -1.54
C VAL A 188 4.25 -16.04 -0.47
N TYR A 189 3.84 -14.81 -0.19
CA TYR A 189 2.84 -14.48 0.84
C TYR A 189 1.69 -13.67 0.23
N PRO A 190 0.88 -14.27 -0.64
CA PRO A 190 -0.19 -13.55 -1.32
C PRO A 190 -1.27 -13.10 -0.34
N VAL A 191 -1.92 -11.99 -0.64
CA VAL A 191 -3.08 -11.48 0.09
C VAL A 191 -4.36 -11.69 -0.72
N LYS A 192 -5.50 -11.76 -0.03
CA LYS A 192 -6.79 -11.78 -0.69
C LYS A 192 -7.48 -10.43 -0.49
N HIS A 193 -7.72 -9.71 -1.58
CA HIS A 193 -8.62 -8.56 -1.56
C HIS A 193 -10.06 -9.05 -1.58
N THR A 194 -10.75 -8.91 -0.45
CA THR A 194 -12.04 -9.59 -0.20
C THR A 194 -13.24 -8.81 -0.71
N LYS A 195 -13.14 -7.48 -0.78
CA LYS A 195 -14.22 -6.63 -1.26
C LYS A 195 -14.27 -6.63 -2.79
N ILE A 196 -15.47 -6.78 -3.35
CA ILE A 196 -15.65 -6.69 -4.79
C ILE A 196 -15.37 -5.26 -5.25
N VAL A 197 -14.49 -5.10 -6.22
CA VAL A 197 -14.25 -3.80 -6.86
C VAL A 197 -15.47 -3.45 -7.71
N THR A 198 -16.28 -2.53 -7.21
CA THR A 198 -17.51 -2.06 -7.86
C THR A 198 -17.28 -0.84 -8.76
N GLY A 199 -16.01 -0.43 -8.90
CA GLY A 199 -15.65 0.78 -9.63
C GLY A 199 -16.06 2.07 -8.90
N PRO A 200 -16.27 3.18 -9.61
CA PRO A 200 -16.51 4.48 -8.99
C PRO A 200 -17.89 4.66 -8.32
N ALA A 201 -18.81 3.73 -8.48
CA ALA A 201 -20.20 3.89 -8.04
C ALA A 201 -20.37 4.12 -6.53
N GLU A 202 -19.59 3.42 -5.69
CA GLU A 202 -19.62 3.61 -4.23
C GLU A 202 -19.16 5.01 -3.83
N TYR A 203 -18.11 5.50 -4.49
CA TYR A 203 -17.58 6.84 -4.22
C TYR A 203 -18.54 7.94 -4.68
N HIS A 204 -19.18 7.75 -5.83
CA HIS A 204 -20.20 8.69 -6.32
C HIS A 204 -21.39 8.80 -5.36
N ALA A 205 -21.79 7.70 -4.72
CA ALA A 205 -22.82 7.71 -3.69
C ALA A 205 -22.44 8.55 -2.45
N MET A 206 -21.14 8.77 -2.22
CA MET A 206 -20.60 9.64 -1.18
C MET A 206 -20.29 11.06 -1.69
N GLY A 207 -20.65 11.38 -2.94
CA GLY A 207 -20.35 12.67 -3.56
C GLY A 207 -18.88 12.85 -3.98
N ILE A 208 -18.13 11.75 -4.13
CA ILE A 208 -16.72 11.74 -4.51
C ILE A 208 -16.58 11.13 -5.90
N ASP A 209 -15.91 11.84 -6.82
CA ASP A 209 -15.50 11.25 -8.09
C ASP A 209 -14.03 10.77 -7.97
N PRO A 210 -13.75 9.46 -7.89
CA PRO A 210 -12.39 8.97 -7.79
C PRO A 210 -11.54 9.26 -9.04
N ASN A 211 -12.18 9.54 -10.19
CA ASN A 211 -11.48 9.94 -11.40
C ASN A 211 -10.87 11.36 -11.31
N ASP A 212 -11.26 12.17 -10.31
CA ASP A 212 -10.61 13.46 -10.06
C ASP A 212 -9.12 13.29 -9.75
N ASP A 213 -8.74 12.24 -9.01
CA ASP A 213 -7.34 11.92 -8.77
C ASP A 213 -6.64 11.51 -10.07
N GLY A 214 -7.27 10.69 -10.91
CA GLY A 214 -6.72 10.30 -12.21
C GLY A 214 -6.50 11.50 -13.13
N ARG A 215 -7.47 12.43 -13.20
CA ARG A 215 -7.34 13.69 -13.95
C ARG A 215 -6.20 14.56 -13.41
N TYR A 216 -6.06 14.61 -12.09
CA TYR A 216 -4.98 15.34 -11.43
C TYR A 216 -3.61 14.82 -11.88
N PHE A 217 -3.35 13.52 -11.83
CA PHE A 217 -2.07 12.94 -12.25
C PHE A 217 -1.84 13.09 -13.77
N GLN A 218 -2.88 12.96 -14.60
CA GLN A 218 -2.79 13.23 -16.04
C GLN A 218 -2.40 14.67 -16.34
N GLN A 219 -2.91 15.65 -15.60
CA GLN A 219 -2.53 17.07 -15.74
C GLN A 219 -1.06 17.31 -15.36
N LEU A 220 -0.51 16.50 -14.46
CA LEU A 220 0.91 16.51 -14.11
C LEU A 220 1.79 15.77 -15.13
N GLY A 221 1.20 15.12 -16.15
CA GLY A 221 1.90 14.42 -17.21
C GLY A 221 2.14 12.92 -16.96
N PHE A 222 1.57 12.34 -15.92
CA PHE A 222 1.75 10.92 -15.59
C PHE A 222 0.72 10.04 -16.32
N GLY A 223 1.20 8.91 -16.83
CA GLY A 223 0.41 7.93 -17.57
C GLY A 223 0.28 6.60 -16.84
N TRP A 224 -0.48 5.68 -17.43
CA TRP A 224 -0.74 4.35 -16.87
C TRP A 224 -0.04 3.29 -17.71
N SER A 225 0.76 2.44 -17.06
CA SER A 225 1.21 1.18 -17.65
C SER A 225 1.46 0.16 -16.54
N PHE A 226 1.02 -1.09 -16.77
CA PHE A 226 1.23 -2.21 -15.85
C PHE A 226 1.89 -3.35 -16.61
N ASN A 227 3.15 -3.63 -16.32
CA ASN A 227 3.93 -4.65 -17.02
C ASN A 227 4.72 -5.52 -16.03
N THR A 228 4.68 -6.84 -16.23
CA THR A 228 5.65 -7.74 -15.61
C THR A 228 6.96 -7.69 -16.41
N ILE A 229 8.08 -7.53 -15.71
CA ILE A 229 9.41 -7.36 -16.30
C ILE A 229 10.22 -8.65 -16.21
N GLU A 230 10.28 -9.26 -15.01
CA GLU A 230 11.10 -10.45 -14.73
C GLU A 230 10.47 -11.26 -13.60
N VAL A 231 10.62 -12.59 -13.63
CA VAL A 231 10.13 -13.51 -12.60
C VAL A 231 11.30 -14.19 -11.90
N ILE A 232 11.33 -14.14 -10.57
CA ILE A 232 12.32 -14.82 -9.72
C ILE A 232 11.68 -16.07 -9.11
N MET A 233 12.24 -17.22 -9.46
CA MET A 233 11.73 -18.53 -9.02
C MET A 233 12.26 -18.91 -7.62
#